data_a9b4c8182532952d88417335bc5b44e9
#
_entry.id   a9b4c8182532952d88417335bc5b44e9
#
_cell.length_a   1.000
_cell.length_b   1.000
_cell.length_c   1.000
_cell.angle_alpha   90.00
_cell.angle_beta   90.00
_cell.angle_gamma   90.00
#
_symmetry.space_group_name_H-M   'P 1'
#
loop_
_entity.id
_entity.type
_entity.pdbx_description
1 polymer ?
#
loop_
_entity_poly.entity_id
_entity_poly.type
_entity_poly.pdbx_seq_one_letter_code
_entity_poly.pdbx_strand_id
1 'polypeptide(L)'
;MKQIKTLLIAAILMLGANQTITAQAKTAHVDVSEIMTKMPAMLDAQKQLEKLSTTYDADYKKMVEEYQAKLKKYEAEAATVTEAINGDRSKEVQDMQKRIVDYRDNAQKELQQKESDIVKPLM
;
A
#
# COMPACT_ATOMS: atom_id res chain seq x y z
N MET A 1 27.46 36.34 -57.08
CA MET A 1 26.19 35.74 -56.64
C MET A 1 26.35 34.58 -55.63
N LYS A 2 27.42 33.80 -55.69
CA LYS A 2 27.68 32.73 -54.68
C LYS A 2 27.94 33.26 -53.27
N GLN A 3 28.60 34.40 -53.15
CA GLN A 3 28.95 35.03 -51.88
C GLN A 3 27.76 35.62 -51.11
N ILE A 4 26.72 36.10 -51.82
CA ILE A 4 25.51 36.65 -51.23
C ILE A 4 24.65 35.55 -50.59
N LYS A 5 24.62 34.38 -51.23
CA LYS A 5 23.90 33.22 -50.69
C LYS A 5 24.53 32.68 -49.43
N THR A 6 25.87 32.69 -49.38
CA THR A 6 26.66 32.24 -48.18
C THR A 6 26.49 33.22 -47.02
N LEU A 7 26.45 34.53 -47.31
CA LEU A 7 26.20 35.57 -46.29
C LEU A 7 24.77 35.51 -45.71
N LEU A 8 23.77 35.20 -46.56
CA LEU A 8 22.38 35.05 -46.13
C LEU A 8 22.21 33.81 -45.22
N ILE A 9 22.89 32.73 -45.54
CA ILE A 9 22.85 31.50 -44.72
C ILE A 9 23.58 31.74 -43.37
N ALA A 10 24.68 32.47 -43.36
CA ALA A 10 25.39 32.84 -42.11
C ALA A 10 24.53 33.77 -41.23
N ALA A 11 23.79 34.69 -41.82
CA ALA A 11 22.89 35.59 -41.08
C ALA A 11 21.68 34.84 -40.45
N ILE A 12 21.15 33.84 -41.13
CA ILE A 12 20.06 33.00 -40.59
C ILE A 12 20.55 32.11 -39.46
N LEU A 13 21.78 31.62 -39.54
CA LEU A 13 22.40 30.82 -38.46
C LEU A 13 22.68 31.65 -37.20
N MET A 14 23.00 32.94 -37.37
CA MET A 14 23.24 33.84 -36.22
C MET A 14 21.94 34.31 -35.55
N LEU A 15 20.81 34.39 -36.25
CA LEU A 15 19.54 34.73 -35.64
C LEU A 15 18.85 33.56 -34.89
N GLY A 16 19.27 32.31 -35.15
CA GLY A 16 18.72 31.11 -34.50
C GLY A 16 19.31 30.78 -33.16
N ALA A 17 20.40 31.46 -32.74
CA ALA A 17 21.17 31.12 -31.54
C ALA A 17 20.71 31.85 -30.25
N ASN A 18 19.73 32.73 -30.33
CA ASN A 18 19.21 33.49 -29.17
C ASN A 18 17.88 32.94 -28.60
N GLN A 19 17.68 31.66 -28.69
CA GLN A 19 16.73 31.01 -27.82
C GLN A 19 17.41 30.75 -26.47
N THR A 20 17.42 31.75 -25.61
CA THR A 20 17.61 31.50 -24.18
C THR A 20 16.45 30.63 -23.74
N ILE A 21 16.70 29.35 -23.72
CA ILE A 21 15.87 28.39 -22.95
C ILE A 21 16.07 28.82 -21.51
N THR A 22 15.21 29.70 -21.02
CA THR A 22 14.97 29.84 -19.59
C THR A 22 14.24 28.56 -19.19
N ALA A 23 15.01 27.50 -19.00
CA ALA A 23 14.58 26.41 -18.17
C ALA A 23 14.37 27.07 -16.80
N GLN A 24 13.12 27.47 -16.52
CA GLN A 24 12.69 27.72 -15.16
C GLN A 24 12.85 26.36 -14.46
N ALA A 25 14.04 26.14 -13.90
CA ALA A 25 14.19 25.17 -12.86
C ALA A 25 13.18 25.61 -11.78
N LYS A 26 12.03 24.96 -11.72
CA LYS A 26 11.19 24.96 -10.52
C LYS A 26 12.06 24.32 -9.46
N THR A 27 12.92 25.11 -8.83
CA THR A 27 13.54 24.75 -7.58
C THR A 27 12.38 24.68 -6.59
N ALA A 28 11.90 23.45 -6.36
CA ALA A 28 11.07 23.20 -5.21
C ALA A 28 11.95 23.60 -4.01
N HIS A 29 11.66 24.74 -3.41
CA HIS A 29 12.21 25.09 -2.11
C HIS A 29 11.57 24.10 -1.12
N VAL A 30 12.29 23.03 -0.90
CA VAL A 30 11.97 22.09 0.17
C VAL A 30 12.51 22.72 1.44
N ASP A 31 11.62 23.08 2.36
CA ASP A 31 12.03 23.58 3.68
C ASP A 31 12.59 22.39 4.48
N VAL A 32 13.93 22.32 4.52
CA VAL A 32 14.67 21.27 5.23
C VAL A 32 14.28 21.27 6.73
N SER A 33 13.98 22.43 7.28
CA SER A 33 13.51 22.58 8.67
C SER A 33 12.17 21.87 8.89
N GLU A 34 11.24 22.01 7.95
CA GLU A 34 9.93 21.36 8.00
C GLU A 34 10.07 19.84 7.87
N ILE A 35 10.95 19.36 6.98
CA ILE A 35 11.25 17.92 6.86
C ILE A 35 11.85 17.39 8.15
N MET A 36 12.80 18.08 8.73
CA MET A 36 13.44 17.65 9.97
C MET A 36 12.48 17.56 11.15
N THR A 37 11.49 18.46 11.22
CA THR A 37 10.46 18.41 12.28
C THR A 37 9.44 17.30 12.06
N LYS A 38 9.14 16.94 10.81
CA LYS A 38 8.16 15.89 10.45
C LYS A 38 8.77 14.47 10.44
N MET A 39 10.09 14.33 10.28
CA MET A 39 10.77 13.02 10.24
C MET A 39 10.49 12.13 11.46
N PRO A 40 10.58 12.61 12.71
CA PRO A 40 10.25 11.79 13.88
C PRO A 40 8.81 11.30 13.87
N ALA A 41 7.87 12.16 13.50
CA ALA A 41 6.45 11.82 13.41
C ALA A 41 6.18 10.78 12.31
N MET A 42 6.87 10.87 11.17
CA MET A 42 6.79 9.87 10.11
C MET A 42 7.34 8.50 10.55
N LEU A 43 8.46 8.49 11.28
CA LEU A 43 9.02 7.25 11.83
C LEU A 43 8.08 6.60 12.85
N ASP A 44 7.45 7.39 13.70
CA ASP A 44 6.47 6.88 14.67
C ASP A 44 5.21 6.37 13.97
N ALA A 45 4.76 7.05 12.93
CA ALA A 45 3.65 6.61 12.08
C ALA A 45 3.94 5.25 11.44
N GLN A 46 5.12 5.09 10.87
CA GLN A 46 5.56 3.83 10.26
C GLN A 46 5.62 2.69 11.27
N LYS A 47 6.17 2.94 12.47
CA LYS A 47 6.20 1.94 13.56
C LYS A 47 4.80 1.52 14.01
N GLN A 48 3.86 2.47 14.09
CA GLN A 48 2.48 2.16 14.46
C GLN A 48 1.80 1.29 13.39
N LEU A 49 2.00 1.60 12.12
CA LEU A 49 1.45 0.79 11.01
C LEU A 49 2.06 -0.60 10.98
N GLU A 50 3.37 -0.71 11.16
CA GLU A 50 4.07 -2.00 11.22
C GLU A 50 3.57 -2.86 12.38
N LYS A 51 3.43 -2.28 13.58
CA LYS A 51 2.89 -2.98 14.75
C LYS A 51 1.45 -3.44 14.51
N LEU A 52 0.62 -2.61 13.90
CA LEU A 52 -0.77 -2.94 13.59
C LEU A 52 -0.85 -4.06 12.55
N SER A 53 -0.06 -3.98 11.48
CA SER A 53 0.05 -5.02 10.45
C SER A 53 0.50 -6.36 11.06
N THR A 54 1.53 -6.35 11.90
CA THR A 54 2.02 -7.55 12.58
C THR A 54 0.95 -8.18 13.47
N THR A 55 0.14 -7.36 14.15
CA THR A 55 -0.97 -7.85 14.97
C THR A 55 -2.04 -8.52 14.12
N TYR A 56 -2.45 -7.90 13.01
CA TYR A 56 -3.42 -8.48 12.09
C TYR A 56 -2.93 -9.77 11.45
N ASP A 57 -1.66 -9.85 11.07
CA ASP A 57 -1.06 -11.06 10.51
C ASP A 57 -1.04 -12.20 11.52
N ALA A 58 -0.71 -11.92 12.79
CA ALA A 58 -0.71 -12.91 13.85
C ALA A 58 -2.11 -13.45 14.15
N ASP A 59 -3.11 -12.57 14.24
CA ASP A 59 -4.49 -12.94 14.49
C ASP A 59 -5.09 -13.72 13.31
N TYR A 60 -4.82 -13.29 12.08
CA TYR A 60 -5.22 -14.01 10.87
C TYR A 60 -4.65 -15.42 10.84
N LYS A 61 -3.34 -15.56 11.10
CA LYS A 61 -2.66 -16.85 11.16
C LYS A 61 -3.29 -17.77 12.21
N LYS A 62 -3.57 -17.23 13.38
CA LYS A 62 -4.25 -17.99 14.46
C LYS A 62 -5.64 -18.46 14.02
N MET A 63 -6.44 -17.60 13.39
CA MET A 63 -7.76 -17.99 12.87
C MET A 63 -7.68 -19.10 11.83
N VAL A 64 -6.68 -19.05 10.94
CA VAL A 64 -6.45 -20.09 9.92
C VAL A 64 -6.00 -21.40 10.56
N GLU A 65 -5.13 -21.35 11.55
CA GLU A 65 -4.68 -22.55 12.30
C GLU A 65 -5.84 -23.21 13.05
N GLU A 66 -6.71 -22.43 13.70
CA GLU A 66 -7.91 -22.93 14.37
C GLU A 66 -8.88 -23.57 13.38
N TYR A 67 -9.09 -22.96 12.24
CA TYR A 67 -9.92 -23.49 11.16
C TYR A 67 -9.40 -24.85 10.65
N GLN A 68 -8.11 -24.92 10.34
CA GLN A 68 -7.49 -26.15 9.87
C GLN A 68 -7.53 -27.28 10.91
N ALA A 69 -7.30 -26.96 12.18
CA ALA A 69 -7.37 -27.91 13.27
C ALA A 69 -8.79 -28.47 13.43
N LYS A 70 -9.83 -27.63 13.33
CA LYS A 70 -11.23 -28.05 13.37
C LYS A 70 -11.60 -28.91 12.17
N LEU A 71 -11.21 -28.52 10.97
CA LEU A 71 -11.43 -29.33 9.77
C LEU A 71 -10.88 -30.74 9.95
N LYS A 72 -9.61 -30.84 10.32
CA LYS A 72 -8.93 -32.12 10.51
C LYS A 72 -9.61 -32.98 11.58
N LYS A 73 -10.02 -32.36 12.70
CA LYS A 73 -10.75 -33.03 13.76
C LYS A 73 -12.09 -33.55 13.26
N TYR A 74 -12.89 -32.73 12.57
CA TYR A 74 -14.22 -33.09 12.09
C TYR A 74 -14.18 -34.17 11.01
N GLU A 75 -13.19 -34.12 10.13
CA GLU A 75 -12.96 -35.18 9.15
C GLU A 75 -12.64 -36.54 9.84
N ALA A 76 -11.79 -36.53 10.84
CA ALA A 76 -11.42 -37.75 11.60
C ALA A 76 -12.62 -38.35 12.36
N GLU A 77 -13.53 -37.54 12.86
CA GLU A 77 -14.67 -37.94 13.67
C GLU A 77 -15.97 -38.13 12.86
N ALA A 78 -16.00 -37.81 11.56
CA ALA A 78 -17.19 -37.77 10.74
C ALA A 78 -17.98 -39.08 10.75
N ALA A 79 -17.31 -40.23 10.78
CA ALA A 79 -17.94 -41.56 10.83
C ALA A 79 -18.45 -41.94 12.23
N THR A 80 -18.06 -41.24 13.28
CA THR A 80 -18.39 -41.56 14.69
C THR A 80 -19.52 -40.71 15.25
N VAL A 81 -19.94 -39.68 14.53
CA VAL A 81 -21.01 -38.77 14.96
C VAL A 81 -22.24 -38.88 14.06
N THR A 82 -23.38 -38.35 14.51
CA THR A 82 -24.61 -38.36 13.74
C THR A 82 -24.57 -37.40 12.55
N GLU A 83 -25.44 -37.64 11.57
CA GLU A 83 -25.57 -36.75 10.40
C GLU A 83 -25.94 -35.31 10.80
N ALA A 84 -26.80 -35.16 11.81
CA ALA A 84 -27.15 -33.83 12.35
C ALA A 84 -25.94 -33.09 12.91
N ILE A 85 -25.06 -33.78 13.65
CA ILE A 85 -23.82 -33.20 14.16
C ILE A 85 -22.88 -32.82 13.02
N ASN A 86 -22.74 -33.67 12.01
CA ASN A 86 -21.96 -33.35 10.82
C ASN A 86 -22.49 -32.13 10.08
N GLY A 87 -23.82 -31.97 10.00
CA GLY A 87 -24.47 -30.80 9.43
C GLY A 87 -24.13 -29.50 10.19
N ASP A 88 -24.19 -29.54 11.52
CA ASP A 88 -23.84 -28.39 12.37
C ASP A 88 -22.34 -28.04 12.27
N ARG A 89 -21.47 -29.04 12.23
CA ARG A 89 -20.04 -28.87 12.02
C ARG A 89 -19.70 -28.25 10.67
N SER A 90 -20.44 -28.66 9.61
CA SER A 90 -20.29 -28.08 8.29
C SER A 90 -20.62 -26.59 8.28
N LYS A 91 -21.71 -26.19 8.95
CA LYS A 91 -22.07 -24.78 9.11
C LYS A 91 -21.00 -24.00 9.90
N GLU A 92 -20.52 -24.57 11.01
CA GLU A 92 -19.47 -23.94 11.81
C GLU A 92 -18.21 -23.68 11.00
N VAL A 93 -17.76 -24.64 10.20
CA VAL A 93 -16.59 -24.50 9.33
C VAL A 93 -16.79 -23.43 8.27
N GLN A 94 -17.98 -23.38 7.65
CA GLN A 94 -18.33 -22.33 6.68
C GLN A 94 -18.33 -20.94 7.34
N ASP A 95 -18.88 -20.82 8.54
CA ASP A 95 -18.89 -19.56 9.31
C ASP A 95 -17.48 -19.14 9.70
N MET A 96 -16.60 -20.08 10.07
CA MET A 96 -15.19 -19.79 10.34
C MET A 96 -14.48 -19.28 9.09
N GLN A 97 -14.70 -19.92 7.96
CA GLN A 97 -14.12 -19.49 6.68
C GLN A 97 -14.56 -18.07 6.32
N LYS A 98 -15.85 -17.77 6.45
CA LYS A 98 -16.38 -16.44 6.22
C LYS A 98 -15.75 -15.41 7.16
N ARG A 99 -15.63 -15.71 8.46
CA ARG A 99 -15.00 -14.82 9.43
C ARG A 99 -13.53 -14.54 9.12
N ILE A 100 -12.79 -15.53 8.62
CA ILE A 100 -11.40 -15.36 8.19
C ILE A 100 -11.30 -14.38 7.01
N VAL A 101 -12.19 -14.51 6.01
CA VAL A 101 -12.24 -13.59 4.87
C VAL A 101 -12.62 -12.18 5.31
N ASP A 102 -13.69 -12.05 6.10
CA ASP A 102 -14.17 -10.77 6.61
C ASP A 102 -13.10 -10.08 7.47
N TYR A 103 -12.38 -10.83 8.30
CA TYR A 103 -11.28 -10.30 9.12
C TYR A 103 -10.16 -9.72 8.26
N ARG A 104 -9.71 -10.46 7.24
CA ARG A 104 -8.68 -10.00 6.31
C ARG A 104 -9.10 -8.72 5.60
N ASP A 105 -10.33 -8.67 5.09
CA ASP A 105 -10.83 -7.53 4.33
C ASP A 105 -11.00 -6.30 5.24
N ASN A 106 -11.45 -6.48 6.48
CA ASN A 106 -11.55 -5.42 7.48
C ASN A 106 -10.17 -4.92 7.91
N ALA A 107 -9.22 -5.82 8.17
CA ALA A 107 -7.86 -5.47 8.54
C ALA A 107 -7.18 -4.62 7.45
N GLN A 108 -7.39 -4.98 6.18
CA GLN A 108 -6.87 -4.22 5.04
C GLN A 108 -7.47 -2.82 4.97
N LYS A 109 -8.79 -2.68 5.17
CA LYS A 109 -9.46 -1.37 5.20
C LYS A 109 -8.97 -0.51 6.37
N GLU A 110 -8.83 -1.11 7.55
CA GLU A 110 -8.35 -0.39 8.73
C GLU A 110 -6.90 0.06 8.58
N LEU A 111 -6.02 -0.76 7.99
CA LEU A 111 -4.65 -0.35 7.69
C LEU A 111 -4.61 0.82 6.72
N GLN A 112 -5.39 0.80 5.63
CA GLN A 112 -5.48 1.90 4.68
C GLN A 112 -6.02 3.18 5.33
N GLN A 113 -7.07 3.05 6.15
CA GLN A 113 -7.63 4.19 6.87
C GLN A 113 -6.61 4.79 7.85
N LYS A 114 -5.93 3.92 8.62
CA LYS A 114 -4.92 4.34 9.58
C LYS A 114 -3.73 5.01 8.91
N GLU A 115 -3.27 4.46 7.78
CA GLU A 115 -2.24 5.09 6.96
C GLU A 115 -2.65 6.49 6.53
N SER A 116 -3.86 6.64 5.99
CA SER A 116 -4.40 7.95 5.60
C SER A 116 -4.47 8.93 6.78
N ASP A 117 -4.94 8.48 7.95
CA ASP A 117 -5.12 9.33 9.13
C ASP A 117 -3.78 9.78 9.74
N ILE A 118 -2.75 8.94 9.65
CA ILE A 118 -1.42 9.24 10.19
C ILE A 118 -0.60 10.09 9.20
N VAL A 119 -0.70 9.81 7.90
CA VAL A 119 0.12 10.48 6.88
C VAL A 119 -0.45 11.82 6.47
N LYS A 120 -1.78 11.97 6.39
CA LYS A 120 -2.44 13.24 6.02
C LYS A 120 -1.94 14.47 6.79
N PRO A 121 -1.81 14.44 8.12
CA PRO A 121 -1.34 15.60 8.86
C PRO A 121 0.14 15.96 8.60
N LEU A 122 0.89 15.04 7.98
CA LEU A 122 2.33 15.20 7.75
C LEU A 122 2.66 15.72 6.34
N MET A 123 1.67 15.75 5.44
CA MET A 123 1.79 16.30 4.07
C MET A 123 1.35 17.75 4.01
#